data_1fdd740322e08f23c75ee69a3b7a6c79
#
_entry.id   1fdd740322e08f23c75ee69a3b7a6c79
#
_cell.length_a   1.000
_cell.length_b   1.000
_cell.length_c   1.000
_cell.angle_alpha   90.00
_cell.angle_beta   90.00
_cell.angle_gamma   90.00
#
_symmetry.space_group_name_H-M   'P 1'
#
loop_
_entity.id
_entity.type
_entity.pdbx_description
1 polymer ?
#
loop_
_entity_poly.entity_id
_entity_poly.type
_entity_poly.pdbx_seq_one_letter_code
_entity_poly.pdbx_strand_id
1 'polypeptide(L)'
;MDGMLSQDEINALLSGMGSGGDDAESTGTATVTDTPDNNSAEDSFTLTESEKDAVGEISNISMGTAATTLSSLLSQKVNITTPKVEVATWDDLSREYDRPCVMMQISYKEGLAGNNVLILKENDVKIITDLMMGGTGTANPDEPLSELHLSAIGEAMNQMMGSAATSMSSMFNRKIAVSYTHLRAHE
;
A
#
# COMPACT_ATOMS: atom_id res chain seq x y z
N MET A 1 19.21 -16.73 -34.89
CA MET A 1 19.55 -15.31 -35.06
C MET A 1 19.44 -14.69 -33.69
N ASP A 2 20.60 -14.65 -33.04
CA ASP A 2 20.70 -14.25 -31.64
C ASP A 2 20.82 -12.73 -31.59
N GLY A 3 19.77 -12.08 -31.14
CA GLY A 3 19.70 -10.62 -30.93
C GLY A 3 20.11 -10.24 -29.51
N MET A 4 21.23 -10.78 -29.00
CA MET A 4 21.82 -10.27 -27.78
C MET A 4 22.78 -9.14 -28.10
N LEU A 5 22.50 -7.96 -27.58
CA LEU A 5 23.42 -6.82 -27.64
C LEU A 5 24.75 -7.20 -26.98
N SER A 6 25.84 -6.90 -27.64
CA SER A 6 27.17 -7.16 -27.10
C SER A 6 27.46 -6.22 -25.92
N GLN A 7 28.35 -6.67 -25.01
CA GLN A 7 28.76 -5.88 -23.84
C GLN A 7 29.31 -4.49 -24.24
N ASP A 8 29.91 -4.40 -25.43
CA ASP A 8 30.47 -3.17 -25.95
C ASP A 8 29.37 -2.19 -26.41
N GLU A 9 28.25 -2.70 -26.94
CA GLU A 9 27.08 -1.87 -27.29
C GLU A 9 26.35 -1.34 -26.06
N ILE A 10 26.28 -2.14 -24.97
CA ILE A 10 25.72 -1.72 -23.70
C ILE A 10 26.58 -0.63 -23.06
N ASN A 11 27.90 -0.76 -23.09
CA ASN A 11 28.83 0.24 -22.57
C ASN A 11 28.82 1.54 -23.38
N ALA A 12 28.65 1.48 -24.69
CA ALA A 12 28.53 2.66 -25.54
C ALA A 12 27.25 3.46 -25.26
N LEU A 13 26.11 2.77 -24.98
CA LEU A 13 24.86 3.40 -24.59
C LEU A 13 24.96 4.08 -23.21
N LEU A 14 25.64 3.46 -22.26
CA LEU A 14 25.86 4.05 -20.93
C LEU A 14 26.78 5.28 -20.97
N SER A 15 27.79 5.28 -21.86
CA SER A 15 28.73 6.41 -22.00
C SER A 15 28.14 7.59 -22.74
N GLY A 16 27.09 7.39 -23.56
CA GLY A 16 26.44 8.47 -24.31
C GLY A 16 25.49 9.35 -23.48
N MET A 17 25.13 8.95 -22.27
CA MET A 17 24.25 9.74 -21.36
C MET A 17 24.99 10.63 -20.37
N GLY A 18 26.31 10.70 -20.40
CA GLY A 18 27.14 11.35 -19.40
C GLY A 18 28.01 12.51 -19.88
N SER A 19 27.74 13.15 -21.04
CA SER A 19 28.58 14.27 -21.49
C SER A 19 27.78 15.39 -22.13
N GLY A 20 27.54 16.42 -21.36
CA GLY A 20 27.02 17.70 -21.78
C GLY A 20 27.37 18.72 -20.72
N GLY A 21 28.67 19.10 -20.73
CA GLY A 21 29.27 20.03 -19.81
C GLY A 21 29.21 21.46 -20.29
N ASP A 22 29.40 22.25 -19.34
CA ASP A 22 30.17 23.52 -19.20
C ASP A 22 30.06 24.67 -20.20
N ASP A 23 30.09 25.83 -19.51
CA ASP A 23 30.47 27.19 -19.91
C ASP A 23 29.37 28.13 -20.45
N ALA A 24 28.96 29.08 -19.56
CA ALA A 24 29.36 30.49 -19.70
C ALA A 24 28.67 31.41 -18.67
N GLU A 25 29.52 32.14 -18.03
CA GLU A 25 29.38 33.27 -17.14
C GLU A 25 28.52 34.41 -17.71
N SER A 26 27.57 34.96 -16.93
CA SER A 26 27.24 36.40 -17.01
C SER A 26 26.50 36.87 -15.76
N THR A 27 27.15 37.83 -15.12
CA THR A 27 26.74 38.69 -14.03
C THR A 27 25.41 39.42 -14.27
N GLY A 28 24.54 39.42 -13.27
CA GLY A 28 23.33 40.27 -13.23
C GLY A 28 22.77 40.35 -11.82
N THR A 29 23.24 41.33 -11.06
CA THR A 29 22.70 41.74 -9.74
C THR A 29 21.28 42.25 -9.89
N ALA A 30 20.32 41.65 -9.17
CA ALA A 30 19.03 42.27 -8.90
C ALA A 30 18.48 41.82 -7.53
N THR A 31 18.35 42.77 -6.73
CA THR A 31 17.78 43.03 -5.43
C THR A 31 16.69 42.10 -4.94
N VAL A 32 16.90 41.60 -3.74
CA VAL A 32 15.94 40.94 -2.85
C VAL A 32 14.86 41.93 -2.46
N THR A 33 13.60 41.57 -2.66
CA THR A 33 12.49 42.08 -1.86
C THR A 33 11.78 40.90 -1.23
N ASP A 34 12.05 40.75 0.06
CA ASP A 34 11.31 39.90 0.98
C ASP A 34 9.84 40.36 0.99
N THR A 35 8.95 39.47 0.62
CA THR A 35 7.56 39.49 1.08
C THR A 35 7.19 38.03 1.37
N PRO A 36 6.88 37.68 2.62
CA PRO A 36 6.38 36.35 2.90
C PRO A 36 4.93 36.25 2.45
N ASP A 37 4.72 35.81 1.24
CA ASP A 37 3.40 35.45 0.77
C ASP A 37 3.08 34.08 1.39
N ASN A 38 2.33 34.17 2.48
CA ASN A 38 1.76 33.03 3.18
C ASN A 38 0.57 32.50 2.35
N ASN A 39 0.88 31.83 1.27
CA ASN A 39 -0.10 31.08 0.51
C ASN A 39 0.16 29.61 0.80
N SER A 40 -0.55 29.06 1.79
CA SER A 40 -0.66 27.62 2.01
C SER A 40 -1.36 27.03 0.77
N ALA A 41 -0.57 26.81 -0.29
CA ALA A 41 -0.90 25.87 -1.32
C ALA A 41 -0.94 24.50 -0.63
N GLU A 42 -2.12 23.97 -0.41
CA GLU A 42 -2.32 22.54 -0.23
C GLU A 42 -1.70 21.89 -1.45
N ASP A 43 -0.51 21.33 -1.27
CA ASP A 43 0.20 20.58 -2.29
C ASP A 43 -0.66 19.34 -2.56
N SER A 44 -1.58 19.46 -3.52
CA SER A 44 -2.46 18.37 -3.90
C SER A 44 -1.59 17.30 -4.56
N PHE A 45 -1.14 16.35 -3.73
CA PHE A 45 -0.37 15.20 -4.21
C PHE A 45 -1.20 14.47 -5.25
N THR A 46 -0.74 14.45 -6.48
CA THR A 46 -1.38 13.75 -7.61
C THR A 46 -0.43 12.71 -8.17
N LEU A 47 -0.94 11.51 -8.40
CA LEU A 47 -0.22 10.44 -9.10
C LEU A 47 -0.52 10.53 -10.60
N THR A 48 0.50 10.36 -11.41
CA THR A 48 0.34 10.14 -12.85
C THR A 48 -0.31 8.77 -13.10
N GLU A 49 -0.90 8.56 -14.27
CA GLU A 49 -1.50 7.26 -14.62
C GLU A 49 -0.46 6.13 -14.57
N SER A 50 0.79 6.37 -15.01
CA SER A 50 1.86 5.39 -14.91
C SER A 50 2.23 5.04 -13.46
N GLU A 51 2.19 5.99 -12.56
CA GLU A 51 2.43 5.74 -11.13
C GLU A 51 1.27 4.97 -10.48
N LYS A 52 0.03 5.28 -10.86
CA LYS A 52 -1.14 4.51 -10.43
C LYS A 52 -1.08 3.06 -10.90
N ASP A 53 -0.71 2.84 -12.17
CA ASP A 53 -0.54 1.50 -12.73
C ASP A 53 0.56 0.73 -11.99
N ALA A 54 1.70 1.37 -11.72
CA ALA A 54 2.79 0.76 -10.98
C ALA A 54 2.38 0.38 -9.53
N VAL A 55 1.69 1.27 -8.82
CA VAL A 55 1.16 1.01 -7.48
C VAL A 55 0.12 -0.10 -7.54
N GLY A 56 -0.74 -0.10 -8.55
CA GLY A 56 -1.75 -1.14 -8.78
C GLY A 56 -1.13 -2.52 -8.97
N GLU A 57 -0.08 -2.63 -9.76
CA GLU A 57 0.61 -3.90 -10.01
C GLU A 57 1.34 -4.41 -8.75
N ILE A 58 2.05 -3.53 -8.04
CA ILE A 58 2.69 -3.88 -6.76
C ILE A 58 1.64 -4.37 -5.75
N SER A 59 0.51 -3.67 -5.67
CA SER A 59 -0.59 -4.05 -4.79
C SER A 59 -1.21 -5.39 -5.20
N ASN A 60 -1.42 -5.61 -6.48
CA ASN A 60 -1.97 -6.86 -7.02
C ASN A 60 -1.08 -8.07 -6.68
N ILE A 61 0.22 -7.96 -6.88
CA ILE A 61 1.19 -9.04 -6.59
C ILE A 61 1.28 -9.29 -5.07
N SER A 62 1.43 -8.24 -4.27
CA SER A 62 1.58 -8.38 -2.81
C SER A 62 0.29 -8.88 -2.15
N MET A 63 -0.87 -8.39 -2.58
CA MET A 63 -2.16 -8.85 -2.08
C MET A 63 -2.52 -10.26 -2.59
N GLY A 64 -2.05 -10.66 -3.77
CA GLY A 64 -2.15 -12.04 -4.24
C GLY A 64 -1.45 -13.02 -3.30
N THR A 65 -0.25 -12.66 -2.84
CA THR A 65 0.49 -13.44 -1.83
C THR A 65 -0.25 -13.45 -0.48
N ALA A 66 -0.76 -12.30 -0.06
CA ALA A 66 -1.57 -12.16 1.14
C ALA A 66 -2.86 -13.00 1.10
N ALA A 67 -3.56 -13.02 -0.04
CA ALA A 67 -4.74 -13.85 -0.25
C ALA A 67 -4.46 -15.35 -0.15
N THR A 68 -3.28 -15.79 -0.58
CA THR A 68 -2.84 -17.18 -0.42
C THR A 68 -2.67 -17.55 1.06
N THR A 69 -2.07 -16.65 1.83
CA THR A 69 -1.93 -16.80 3.29
C THR A 69 -3.30 -16.87 3.96
N LEU A 70 -4.18 -15.95 3.62
CA LEU A 70 -5.55 -15.93 4.14
C LEU A 70 -6.33 -17.19 3.76
N SER A 71 -6.17 -17.68 2.53
CA SER A 71 -6.80 -18.93 2.09
C SER A 71 -6.36 -20.12 2.94
N SER A 72 -5.10 -20.17 3.33
CA SER A 72 -4.57 -21.22 4.20
C SER A 72 -5.13 -21.14 5.62
N LEU A 73 -5.27 -19.92 6.16
CA LEU A 73 -5.86 -19.69 7.48
C LEU A 73 -7.34 -20.08 7.55
N LEU A 74 -8.08 -19.73 6.52
CA LEU A 74 -9.53 -19.96 6.47
C LEU A 74 -9.90 -21.36 5.98
N SER A 75 -8.93 -22.14 5.48
CA SER A 75 -9.17 -23.39 4.76
C SER A 75 -10.20 -23.22 3.61
N GLN A 76 -10.27 -22.03 3.05
CA GLN A 76 -11.18 -21.62 1.97
C GLN A 76 -10.41 -20.83 0.92
N LYS A 77 -10.80 -20.98 -0.35
CA LYS A 77 -10.17 -20.23 -1.42
C LYS A 77 -10.59 -18.74 -1.36
N VAL A 78 -9.63 -17.87 -1.12
CA VAL A 78 -9.81 -16.42 -1.19
C VAL A 78 -9.33 -15.91 -2.54
N ASN A 79 -10.20 -15.24 -3.28
CA ASN A 79 -9.86 -14.59 -4.53
C ASN A 79 -9.89 -13.08 -4.33
N ILE A 80 -8.88 -12.41 -4.87
CA ILE A 80 -8.84 -10.95 -4.95
C ILE A 80 -9.03 -10.51 -6.40
N THR A 81 -9.62 -9.35 -6.60
CA THR A 81 -9.73 -8.69 -7.90
C THR A 81 -8.61 -7.67 -8.05
N THR A 82 -8.35 -7.24 -9.29
CA THR A 82 -7.37 -6.17 -9.57
C THR A 82 -7.75 -4.90 -8.79
N PRO A 83 -6.82 -4.32 -8.03
CA PRO A 83 -7.09 -3.13 -7.25
C PRO A 83 -7.28 -1.91 -8.15
N LYS A 84 -8.14 -1.00 -7.74
CA LYS A 84 -8.27 0.35 -8.30
C LYS A 84 -7.49 1.32 -7.43
N VAL A 85 -6.62 2.11 -8.04
CA VAL A 85 -5.76 3.07 -7.33
C VAL A 85 -6.31 4.48 -7.51
N GLU A 86 -6.60 5.15 -6.40
CA GLU A 86 -7.07 6.52 -6.35
C GLU A 86 -6.33 7.31 -5.28
N VAL A 87 -6.21 8.61 -5.47
CA VAL A 87 -5.74 9.55 -4.43
C VAL A 87 -6.98 10.15 -3.78
N ALA A 88 -7.08 10.02 -2.49
CA ALA A 88 -8.22 10.50 -1.70
C ALA A 88 -7.75 11.18 -0.42
N THR A 89 -8.53 12.11 0.08
CA THR A 89 -8.33 12.71 1.41
C THR A 89 -9.00 11.88 2.50
N TRP A 90 -8.68 12.14 3.76
CA TRP A 90 -9.35 11.48 4.89
C TRP A 90 -10.85 11.79 4.94
N ASP A 91 -11.26 12.97 4.49
CA ASP A 91 -12.66 13.36 4.43
C ASP A 91 -13.41 12.57 3.35
N ASP A 92 -12.77 12.29 2.22
CA ASP A 92 -13.34 11.45 1.16
C ASP A 92 -13.51 10.02 1.65
N LEU A 93 -12.47 9.46 2.27
CA LEU A 93 -12.53 8.12 2.87
C LEU A 93 -13.64 7.99 3.90
N SER A 94 -13.80 8.98 4.79
CA SER A 94 -14.83 8.93 5.83
C SER A 94 -16.27 9.02 5.30
N ARG A 95 -16.46 9.53 4.07
CA ARG A 95 -17.76 9.58 3.40
C ARG A 95 -18.05 8.33 2.59
N GLU A 96 -17.01 7.67 2.09
CA GLU A 96 -17.14 6.51 1.18
C GLU A 96 -17.39 5.21 1.94
N TYR A 97 -16.88 5.10 3.17
CA TYR A 97 -17.04 3.88 3.95
C TYR A 97 -18.27 3.91 4.84
N ASP A 98 -19.19 2.96 4.56
CA ASP A 98 -20.33 2.70 5.42
C ASP A 98 -19.87 2.19 6.79
N ARG A 99 -20.40 2.75 7.86
CA ARG A 99 -20.23 2.24 9.22
C ARG A 99 -21.31 1.20 9.52
N PRO A 100 -21.03 0.18 10.34
CA PRO A 100 -19.82 -0.05 11.14
C PRO A 100 -18.67 -0.72 10.36
N CYS A 101 -17.44 -0.33 10.66
CA CYS A 101 -16.23 -0.89 10.07
C CYS A 101 -15.13 -1.10 11.10
N VAL A 102 -14.21 -2.00 10.80
CA VAL A 102 -12.99 -2.23 11.59
C VAL A 102 -11.80 -1.65 10.83
N MET A 103 -11.06 -0.78 11.47
CA MET A 103 -9.86 -0.16 10.92
C MET A 103 -8.62 -0.73 11.60
N MET A 104 -7.65 -1.17 10.80
CA MET A 104 -6.35 -1.61 11.27
C MET A 104 -5.26 -0.72 10.70
N GLN A 105 -4.50 -0.08 11.56
CA GLN A 105 -3.35 0.73 11.17
C GLN A 105 -2.07 -0.11 11.25
N ILE A 106 -1.29 -0.07 10.19
CA ILE A 106 -0.03 -0.78 10.03
C ILE A 106 1.03 0.26 9.68
N SER A 107 2.11 0.29 10.45
CA SER A 107 3.23 1.21 10.21
C SER A 107 4.40 0.47 9.58
N TYR A 108 5.01 1.06 8.57
CA TYR A 108 6.27 0.57 8.02
C TYR A 108 7.42 0.97 8.95
N LYS A 109 8.23 -0.01 9.37
CA LYS A 109 9.41 0.21 10.21
C LYS A 109 10.70 0.31 9.41
N GLU A 110 10.74 -0.34 8.27
CA GLU A 110 11.92 -0.42 7.44
C GLU A 110 11.53 -0.57 5.98
N GLY A 111 12.27 0.06 5.09
CA GLY A 111 12.13 -0.08 3.63
C GLY A 111 11.16 0.87 2.97
N LEU A 112 10.06 1.20 3.61
CA LEU A 112 9.06 2.18 3.18
C LEU A 112 8.79 3.17 4.33
N ALA A 113 8.36 4.36 3.99
CA ALA A 113 7.90 5.38 4.93
C ALA A 113 6.38 5.51 4.86
N GLY A 114 5.74 5.73 6.00
CA GLY A 114 4.30 5.96 6.10
C GLY A 114 3.55 4.85 6.80
N ASN A 115 2.22 4.94 6.74
CA ASN A 115 1.30 4.01 7.35
C ASN A 115 0.38 3.44 6.28
N ASN A 116 -0.02 2.20 6.50
CA ASN A 116 -1.08 1.55 5.75
C ASN A 116 -2.30 1.41 6.66
N VAL A 117 -3.49 1.61 6.13
CA VAL A 117 -4.74 1.43 6.85
C VAL A 117 -5.59 0.44 6.08
N LEU A 118 -5.96 -0.65 6.73
CA LEU A 118 -6.92 -1.62 6.22
C LEU A 118 -8.28 -1.31 6.83
N ILE A 119 -9.30 -1.24 5.98
CA ILE A 119 -10.68 -1.00 6.39
C ILE A 119 -11.51 -2.22 6.00
N LEU A 120 -12.14 -2.84 6.97
CA LEU A 120 -12.95 -4.04 6.80
C LEU A 120 -14.38 -3.78 7.27
N LYS A 121 -15.36 -4.31 6.55
CA LYS A 121 -16.75 -4.26 7.01
C LYS A 121 -16.93 -5.22 8.20
N GLU A 122 -17.76 -4.81 9.14
CA GLU A 122 -18.04 -5.64 10.33
C GLU A 122 -18.51 -7.06 9.98
N ASN A 123 -19.38 -7.16 8.97
CA ASN A 123 -19.87 -8.46 8.52
C ASN A 123 -18.75 -9.37 7.99
N ASP A 124 -17.78 -8.80 7.26
CA ASP A 124 -16.64 -9.57 6.74
C ASP A 124 -15.73 -10.05 7.88
N VAL A 125 -15.53 -9.22 8.92
CA VAL A 125 -14.79 -9.61 10.12
C VAL A 125 -15.46 -10.81 10.81
N LYS A 126 -16.77 -10.80 10.96
CA LYS A 126 -17.54 -11.91 11.56
C LYS A 126 -17.41 -13.19 10.73
N ILE A 127 -17.54 -13.09 9.41
CA ILE A 127 -17.40 -14.24 8.49
C ILE A 127 -15.97 -14.82 8.57
N ILE A 128 -14.95 -13.97 8.50
CA ILE A 128 -13.55 -14.41 8.58
C ILE A 128 -13.28 -15.09 9.92
N THR A 129 -13.75 -14.51 11.01
CA THR A 129 -13.59 -15.10 12.37
C THR A 129 -14.28 -16.44 12.47
N ASP A 130 -15.52 -16.58 12.00
CA ASP A 130 -16.25 -17.84 12.03
C ASP A 130 -15.50 -18.94 11.25
N LEU A 131 -14.99 -18.61 10.06
CA LEU A 131 -14.17 -19.52 9.25
C LEU A 131 -12.86 -19.92 9.96
N MET A 132 -12.19 -18.99 10.63
CA MET A 132 -10.98 -19.27 11.41
C MET A 132 -11.25 -20.22 12.58
N MET A 133 -12.44 -20.14 13.14
CA MET A 133 -12.87 -21.02 14.25
C MET A 133 -13.40 -22.36 13.75
N GLY A 134 -13.36 -22.63 12.44
CA GLY A 134 -13.84 -23.87 11.84
C GLY A 134 -15.33 -23.88 11.54
N GLY A 135 -15.96 -22.72 11.53
CA GLY A 135 -17.37 -22.55 11.16
C GLY A 135 -17.59 -22.58 9.63
N THR A 136 -18.78 -22.25 9.22
CA THR A 136 -19.24 -22.32 7.82
C THR A 136 -19.17 -20.96 7.09
N GLY A 137 -18.70 -19.91 7.74
CA GLY A 137 -18.68 -18.55 7.21
C GLY A 137 -20.04 -17.85 7.33
N THR A 138 -20.80 -18.16 8.38
CA THR A 138 -22.10 -17.57 8.62
C THR A 138 -21.99 -16.46 9.67
N ALA A 139 -22.17 -15.23 9.26
CA ALA A 139 -22.21 -14.10 10.19
C ALA A 139 -23.62 -13.88 10.72
N ASN A 140 -23.75 -13.68 12.01
CA ASN A 140 -24.97 -13.18 12.62
C ASN A 140 -24.96 -11.64 12.56
N PRO A 141 -25.81 -10.96 11.78
CA PRO A 141 -25.80 -9.51 11.68
C PRO A 141 -26.19 -8.82 13.00
N ASP A 142 -26.98 -9.47 13.85
CA ASP A 142 -27.47 -8.92 15.11
C ASP A 142 -26.48 -9.09 16.27
N GLU A 143 -25.42 -9.86 16.09
CA GLU A 143 -24.39 -10.06 17.10
C GLU A 143 -23.35 -8.92 17.04
N PRO A 144 -23.10 -8.20 18.14
CA PRO A 144 -22.06 -7.17 18.14
C PRO A 144 -20.66 -7.77 18.01
N LEU A 145 -19.72 -6.99 17.51
CA LEU A 145 -18.31 -7.37 17.49
C LEU A 145 -17.82 -7.63 18.93
N SER A 146 -17.25 -8.80 19.14
CA SER A 146 -16.62 -9.17 20.42
C SER A 146 -15.10 -9.05 20.33
N GLU A 147 -14.43 -9.08 21.48
CA GLU A 147 -12.96 -9.13 21.56
C GLU A 147 -12.39 -10.34 20.82
N LEU A 148 -13.14 -11.45 20.74
CA LEU A 148 -12.74 -12.62 19.98
C LEU A 148 -12.66 -12.30 18.48
N HIS A 149 -13.66 -11.59 17.94
CA HIS A 149 -13.66 -11.15 16.54
C HIS A 149 -12.45 -10.23 16.24
N LEU A 150 -12.19 -9.27 17.13
CA LEU A 150 -11.08 -8.35 16.98
C LEU A 150 -9.72 -9.05 17.07
N SER A 151 -9.57 -9.99 17.99
CA SER A 151 -8.34 -10.78 18.16
C SER A 151 -8.09 -11.69 16.94
N ALA A 152 -9.11 -12.40 16.47
CA ALA A 152 -9.00 -13.30 15.32
C ALA A 152 -8.67 -12.54 14.04
N ILE A 153 -9.38 -11.45 13.77
CA ILE A 153 -9.10 -10.63 12.57
C ILE A 153 -7.72 -9.98 12.67
N GLY A 154 -7.29 -9.56 13.86
CA GLY A 154 -5.95 -9.05 14.11
C GLY A 154 -4.87 -10.04 13.70
N GLU A 155 -5.00 -11.29 14.11
CA GLU A 155 -4.07 -12.36 13.75
C GLU A 155 -4.09 -12.66 12.25
N ALA A 156 -5.26 -12.76 11.63
CA ALA A 156 -5.40 -12.97 10.19
C ALA A 156 -4.70 -11.87 9.39
N MET A 157 -4.94 -10.61 9.76
CA MET A 157 -4.33 -9.46 9.10
C MET A 157 -2.82 -9.39 9.34
N ASN A 158 -2.35 -9.77 10.53
CA ASN A 158 -0.92 -9.86 10.82
C ASN A 158 -0.20 -10.81 9.88
N GLN A 159 -0.72 -12.01 9.72
CA GLN A 159 -0.13 -13.02 8.83
C GLN A 159 -0.23 -12.60 7.36
N MET A 160 -1.37 -12.06 6.96
CA MET A 160 -1.60 -11.56 5.61
C MET A 160 -0.62 -10.45 5.23
N MET A 161 -0.48 -9.44 6.09
CA MET A 161 0.42 -8.31 5.82
C MET A 161 1.90 -8.68 5.96
N GLY A 162 2.23 -9.64 6.82
CA GLY A 162 3.59 -10.21 6.89
C GLY A 162 4.00 -10.85 5.56
N SER A 163 3.11 -11.61 4.93
CA SER A 163 3.37 -12.21 3.62
C SER A 163 3.39 -11.17 2.49
N ALA A 164 2.53 -10.15 2.55
CA ALA A 164 2.58 -9.02 1.61
C ALA A 164 3.90 -8.24 1.72
N ALA A 165 4.39 -7.97 2.93
CA ALA A 165 5.67 -7.31 3.16
C ALA A 165 6.86 -8.13 2.63
N THR A 166 6.81 -9.46 2.76
CA THR A 166 7.81 -10.36 2.19
C THR A 166 7.79 -10.32 0.67
N SER A 167 6.62 -10.32 0.06
CA SER A 167 6.46 -10.17 -1.40
C SER A 167 7.02 -8.84 -1.90
N MET A 168 6.67 -7.74 -1.24
CA MET A 168 7.22 -6.41 -1.56
C MET A 168 8.75 -6.36 -1.38
N SER A 169 9.29 -7.00 -0.33
CA SER A 169 10.74 -7.08 -0.10
C SER A 169 11.46 -7.75 -1.27
N SER A 170 10.86 -8.79 -1.83
CA SER A 170 11.40 -9.49 -3.01
C SER A 170 11.33 -8.64 -4.27
N MET A 171 10.20 -7.93 -4.50
CA MET A 171 10.02 -7.07 -5.67
C MET A 171 11.00 -5.89 -5.67
N PHE A 172 11.20 -5.26 -4.52
CA PHE A 172 12.08 -4.09 -4.41
C PHE A 172 13.54 -4.44 -4.11
N ASN A 173 13.87 -5.72 -3.96
CA ASN A 173 15.18 -6.20 -3.49
C ASN A 173 15.67 -5.41 -2.25
N ARG A 174 14.75 -5.15 -1.32
CA ARG A 174 14.96 -4.34 -0.13
C ARG A 174 14.13 -4.89 1.02
N LYS A 175 14.70 -4.93 2.22
CA LYS A 175 13.95 -5.36 3.40
C LYS A 175 12.81 -4.39 3.68
N ILE A 176 11.58 -4.92 3.73
CA ILE A 176 10.39 -4.19 4.16
C ILE A 176 9.87 -4.87 5.42
N ALA A 177 9.78 -4.09 6.49
CA ALA A 177 9.26 -4.56 7.77
C ALA A 177 8.07 -3.71 8.20
N VAL A 178 7.04 -4.37 8.71
CA VAL A 178 5.80 -3.74 9.20
C VAL A 178 5.63 -3.97 10.69
N SER A 179 4.95 -3.06 11.35
CA SER A 179 4.53 -3.18 12.74
C SER A 179 3.05 -2.88 12.84
N TYR A 180 2.35 -3.69 13.57
CA TYR A 180 0.92 -3.55 13.82
C TYR A 180 0.72 -2.65 15.03
N THR A 181 -0.10 -1.62 14.90
CA THR A 181 -0.17 -0.63 15.97
C THR A 181 -1.53 -0.56 16.65
N HIS A 182 -2.63 -0.63 15.93
CA HIS A 182 -3.96 -0.56 16.57
C HIS A 182 -5.07 -1.12 15.69
N LEU A 183 -5.93 -1.92 16.30
CA LEU A 183 -7.22 -2.32 15.76
C LEU A 183 -8.30 -1.48 16.47
N ARG A 184 -9.16 -0.82 15.71
CA ARG A 184 -10.29 -0.05 16.23
C ARG A 184 -11.55 -0.42 15.49
N ALA A 185 -12.61 -0.76 16.23
CA ALA A 185 -13.95 -0.78 15.70
C ALA A 185 -14.49 0.67 15.69
N HIS A 186 -15.08 1.07 14.58
CA HIS A 186 -15.78 2.34 14.44
C HIS A 186 -17.26 2.05 14.20
N GLU A 187 -18.07 2.40 15.17
CA GLU A 187 -19.53 2.37 15.13
C GLU A 187 -20.09 3.63 14.44
#